data_eeb16150639523581b57b536e3ca7d75
#
_entry.id   eeb16150639523581b57b536e3ca7d75
#
_cell.length_a   1.000
_cell.length_b   1.000
_cell.length_c   1.000
_cell.angle_alpha   90.00
_cell.angle_beta   90.00
_cell.angle_gamma   90.00
#
_symmetry.space_group_name_H-M   'P 1'
#
loop_
_entity.id
_entity.type
_entity.pdbx_description
1 polymer ?
#
loop_
_entity_poly.entity_id
_entity_poly.type
_entity_poly.pdbx_seq_one_letter_code
_entity_poly.pdbx_strand_id
1 'polypeptide(L)'
;MQEQTSKALSGFEGKPNEVIPMLQAVQDEVGYLPEEAIRDIAELIGLPESKVYGTATFYSQFYFSPRGERTIKVCLGTACHVRGGMQVMEALEREMGINAGETTADFKFSLERVNCVGSCALAPVVMVDDDVFGRLVPKQAKEVLEKSDPKV
;
A
#
# COMPACT_ATOMS: atom_id res chain seq x y z
N MET A 1 11.30 9.98 -13.04
CA MET A 1 11.59 8.86 -12.12
C MET A 1 13.04 8.89 -11.63
N GLN A 2 14.06 8.83 -12.46
CA GLN A 2 15.47 8.91 -12.01
C GLN A 2 15.78 10.14 -11.14
N GLU A 3 15.23 11.29 -11.47
CA GLU A 3 15.42 12.52 -10.70
C GLU A 3 14.80 12.44 -9.29
N GLN A 4 13.61 11.83 -9.17
CA GLN A 4 12.94 11.61 -7.89
C GLN A 4 13.69 10.60 -7.02
N THR A 5 14.17 9.50 -7.61
CA THR A 5 14.99 8.51 -6.92
C THR A 5 16.29 9.13 -6.42
N SER A 6 16.99 9.86 -7.28
CA SER A 6 18.23 10.57 -6.92
C SER A 6 18.02 11.57 -5.79
N LYS A 7 16.92 12.32 -5.82
CA LYS A 7 16.53 13.25 -4.76
C LYS A 7 16.26 12.50 -3.44
N ALA A 8 15.51 11.40 -3.48
CA ALA A 8 15.23 10.59 -2.30
C ALA A 8 16.50 10.03 -1.66
N LEU A 9 17.49 9.68 -2.46
CA LEU A 9 18.75 9.10 -1.99
C LEU A 9 19.82 10.12 -1.59
N SER A 10 19.65 11.39 -1.90
CA SER A 10 20.67 12.45 -1.68
C SER A 10 21.09 12.68 -0.23
N GLY A 11 20.28 12.23 0.73
CA GLY A 11 20.56 12.38 2.17
C GLY A 11 21.26 11.20 2.83
N PHE A 12 21.58 10.14 2.08
CA PHE A 12 22.18 8.91 2.61
C PHE A 12 23.69 8.84 2.30
N GLU A 13 24.43 8.20 3.20
CA GLU A 13 25.88 8.04 3.08
C GLU A 13 26.29 6.77 2.31
N GLY A 14 25.35 5.87 2.02
CA GLY A 14 25.61 4.59 1.34
C GLY A 14 26.11 3.51 2.30
N LYS A 15 25.70 3.51 3.55
CA LYS A 15 26.07 2.50 4.53
C LYS A 15 25.15 1.27 4.42
N PRO A 16 25.66 0.04 4.68
CA PRO A 16 24.85 -1.18 4.60
C PRO A 16 23.61 -1.22 5.50
N ASN A 17 23.60 -0.48 6.61
CA ASN A 17 22.45 -0.37 7.51
C ASN A 17 21.38 0.63 7.02
N GLU A 18 21.63 1.33 5.94
CA GLU A 18 20.69 2.30 5.35
C GLU A 18 19.77 1.71 4.27
N VAL A 19 19.90 0.42 3.94
CA VAL A 19 19.07 -0.24 2.90
C VAL A 19 17.59 0.01 3.11
N ILE A 20 17.07 -0.28 4.30
CA ILE A 20 15.63 -0.12 4.60
C ILE A 20 15.21 1.35 4.58
N PRO A 21 15.89 2.29 5.25
CA PRO A 21 15.61 3.71 5.13
C PRO A 21 15.64 4.26 3.71
N MET A 22 16.56 3.80 2.87
CA MET A 22 16.63 4.20 1.45
C MET A 22 15.43 3.67 0.66
N LEU A 23 15.06 2.41 0.85
CA LEU A 23 13.86 1.82 0.24
C LEU A 23 12.60 2.59 0.65
N GLN A 24 12.49 2.96 1.93
CA GLN A 24 11.37 3.77 2.41
C GLN A 24 11.34 5.15 1.76
N ALA A 25 12.47 5.87 1.73
CA ALA A 25 12.56 7.20 1.13
C ALA A 25 12.18 7.20 -0.36
N VAL A 26 12.63 6.18 -1.11
CA VAL A 26 12.24 6.03 -2.52
C VAL A 26 10.74 5.76 -2.64
N GLN A 27 10.19 4.86 -1.84
CA GLN A 27 8.76 4.55 -1.88
C GLN A 27 7.89 5.74 -1.48
N ASP A 28 8.31 6.54 -0.51
CA ASP A 28 7.60 7.75 -0.08
C ASP A 28 7.58 8.82 -1.19
N GLU A 29 8.66 8.97 -1.96
CA GLU A 29 8.75 9.96 -3.05
C GLU A 29 8.08 9.48 -4.35
N VAL A 30 8.19 8.19 -4.67
CA VAL A 30 7.73 7.61 -5.96
C VAL A 30 6.40 6.87 -5.85
N GLY A 31 6.05 6.40 -4.63
CA GLY A 31 4.86 5.59 -4.35
C GLY A 31 5.07 4.07 -4.47
N TYR A 32 6.19 3.64 -5.05
CA TYR A 32 6.59 2.23 -5.18
C TYR A 32 8.10 2.14 -5.43
N LEU A 33 8.66 0.93 -5.50
CA LEU A 33 10.06 0.67 -5.77
C LEU A 33 10.26 0.24 -7.23
N PRO A 34 10.65 1.15 -8.14
CA PRO A 34 11.06 0.77 -9.50
C PRO A 34 12.35 -0.08 -9.47
N GLU A 35 12.53 -0.93 -10.46
CA GLU A 35 13.76 -1.76 -10.60
C GLU A 35 15.04 -0.91 -10.64
N GLU A 36 14.97 0.25 -11.30
CA GLU A 36 16.07 1.20 -11.36
C GLU A 36 16.49 1.71 -9.98
N ALA A 37 15.54 1.97 -9.09
CA ALA A 37 15.83 2.41 -7.73
C ALA A 37 16.53 1.31 -6.90
N ILE A 38 16.21 0.05 -7.11
CA ILE A 38 16.91 -1.07 -6.48
C ILE A 38 18.37 -1.12 -6.93
N ARG A 39 18.63 -0.87 -8.20
CA ARG A 39 19.98 -0.76 -8.77
C ARG A 39 20.76 0.41 -8.16
N ASP A 40 20.16 1.59 -8.16
CA ASP A 40 20.79 2.81 -7.63
C ASP A 40 21.17 2.64 -6.15
N ILE A 41 20.29 2.06 -5.34
CA ILE A 41 20.56 1.73 -3.93
C ILE A 41 21.71 0.72 -3.81
N ALA A 42 21.69 -0.34 -4.63
CA ALA A 42 22.72 -1.37 -4.63
C ALA A 42 24.11 -0.81 -4.95
N GLU A 43 24.19 0.06 -5.97
CA GLU A 43 25.43 0.76 -6.35
C GLU A 43 25.91 1.70 -5.25
N LEU A 44 25.03 2.49 -4.66
CA LEU A 44 25.38 3.46 -3.63
C LEU A 44 25.95 2.79 -2.36
N ILE A 45 25.39 1.62 -2.00
CA ILE A 45 25.82 0.87 -0.80
C ILE A 45 26.97 -0.10 -1.11
N GLY A 46 27.19 -0.43 -2.38
CA GLY A 46 28.16 -1.46 -2.80
C GLY A 46 27.71 -2.89 -2.49
N LEU A 47 26.41 -3.17 -2.54
CA LEU A 47 25.83 -4.49 -2.35
C LEU A 47 25.29 -5.05 -3.68
N PRO A 48 25.21 -6.38 -3.83
CA PRO A 48 24.51 -6.98 -4.97
C PRO A 48 23.04 -6.60 -5.01
N GLU A 49 22.50 -6.31 -6.19
CA GLU A 49 21.07 -6.00 -6.40
C GLU A 49 20.14 -7.05 -5.77
N SER A 50 20.53 -8.34 -5.89
CA SER A 50 19.78 -9.45 -5.31
C SER A 50 19.60 -9.36 -3.79
N LYS A 51 20.56 -8.74 -3.09
CA LYS A 51 20.48 -8.55 -1.65
C LYS A 51 19.54 -7.41 -1.28
N VAL A 52 19.59 -6.31 -2.02
CA VAL A 52 18.66 -5.18 -1.84
C VAL A 52 17.24 -5.60 -2.20
N TYR A 53 17.07 -6.29 -3.33
CA TYR A 53 15.77 -6.83 -3.76
C TYR A 53 15.22 -7.86 -2.76
N GLY A 54 16.06 -8.77 -2.27
CA GLY A 54 15.68 -9.74 -1.24
C GLY A 54 15.21 -9.07 0.06
N THR A 55 15.86 -7.98 0.47
CA THR A 55 15.41 -7.18 1.61
C THR A 55 14.05 -6.53 1.32
N ALA A 56 13.89 -5.92 0.17
CA ALA A 56 12.63 -5.28 -0.23
C ALA A 56 11.47 -6.27 -0.32
N THR A 57 11.68 -7.48 -0.84
CA THR A 57 10.63 -8.52 -0.93
C THR A 57 10.29 -9.18 0.39
N PHE A 58 11.21 -9.17 1.36
CA PHE A 58 10.97 -9.72 2.69
C PHE A 58 9.96 -8.89 3.50
N TYR A 59 9.99 -7.57 3.37
CA TYR A 59 9.10 -6.66 4.10
C TYR A 59 7.85 -6.33 3.28
N SER A 60 6.67 -6.65 3.81
CA SER A 60 5.37 -6.46 3.15
C SER A 60 4.98 -4.99 2.92
N GLN A 61 5.70 -4.04 3.51
CA GLN A 61 5.46 -2.61 3.32
C GLN A 61 5.90 -2.09 1.95
N PHE A 62 6.74 -2.84 1.22
CA PHE A 62 7.30 -2.41 -0.05
C PHE A 62 6.47 -2.90 -1.24
N TYR A 63 6.28 -2.03 -2.22
CA TYR A 63 5.51 -2.29 -3.43
C TYR A 63 6.41 -2.15 -4.66
N PHE A 64 6.25 -3.04 -5.63
CA PHE A 64 7.06 -3.09 -6.86
C PHE A 64 6.29 -2.64 -8.10
N SER A 65 5.05 -2.22 -7.92
CA SER A 65 4.18 -1.70 -8.98
C SER A 65 3.53 -0.39 -8.54
N PRO A 66 3.20 0.49 -9.50
CA PRO A 66 2.50 1.74 -9.20
C PRO A 66 1.23 1.51 -8.39
N ARG A 67 1.02 2.39 -7.40
CA ARG A 67 -0.13 2.36 -6.50
C ARG A 67 -1.12 3.47 -6.83
N GLY A 68 -2.36 3.29 -6.39
CA GLY A 68 -3.36 4.35 -6.45
C GLY A 68 -3.05 5.50 -5.49
N GLU A 69 -3.64 6.66 -5.75
CA GLU A 69 -3.53 7.84 -4.89
C GLU A 69 -4.03 7.59 -3.47
N ARG A 70 -5.00 6.68 -3.34
CA ARG A 70 -5.57 6.24 -2.07
C ARG A 70 -5.48 4.73 -1.90
N THR A 71 -5.16 4.28 -0.70
CA THR A 71 -5.13 2.85 -0.36
C THR A 71 -6.32 2.48 0.51
N ILE A 72 -7.14 1.55 0.02
CA ILE A 72 -8.28 0.98 0.75
C ILE A 72 -7.84 -0.33 1.39
N LYS A 73 -7.88 -0.39 2.72
CA LYS A 73 -7.52 -1.57 3.52
C LYS A 73 -8.77 -2.16 4.16
N VAL A 74 -9.12 -3.37 3.77
CA VAL A 74 -10.26 -4.10 4.36
C VAL A 74 -9.74 -5.05 5.42
N CYS A 75 -10.21 -4.87 6.64
CA CYS A 75 -9.85 -5.75 7.75
C CYS A 75 -10.60 -7.09 7.65
N LEU A 76 -9.85 -8.18 7.60
CA LEU A 76 -10.34 -9.56 7.64
C LEU A 76 -9.85 -10.30 8.89
N GLY A 77 -9.49 -9.56 9.94
CA GLY A 77 -9.24 -10.13 11.26
C GLY A 77 -10.49 -10.82 11.81
N THR A 78 -10.35 -11.64 12.84
CA THR A 78 -11.41 -12.51 13.35
C THR A 78 -12.73 -11.77 13.60
N ALA A 79 -12.70 -10.66 14.34
CA ALA A 79 -13.91 -9.89 14.65
C ALA A 79 -14.58 -9.29 13.40
N CYS A 80 -13.78 -8.74 12.48
CA CYS A 80 -14.30 -8.18 11.22
C CYS A 80 -14.82 -9.26 10.29
N HIS A 81 -14.11 -10.38 10.18
CA HIS A 81 -14.54 -11.52 9.36
C HIS A 81 -15.88 -12.10 9.82
N VAL A 82 -16.03 -12.35 11.11
CA VAL A 82 -17.28 -12.85 11.73
C VAL A 82 -18.46 -11.87 11.50
N ARG A 83 -18.19 -10.58 11.49
CA ARG A 83 -19.20 -9.53 11.29
C ARG A 83 -19.44 -9.13 9.83
N GLY A 84 -18.92 -9.90 8.89
CA GLY A 84 -19.18 -9.70 7.47
C GLY A 84 -18.11 -8.92 6.70
N GLY A 85 -16.88 -8.88 7.19
CA GLY A 85 -15.75 -8.22 6.50
C GLY A 85 -15.49 -8.75 5.10
N MET A 86 -15.68 -10.06 4.88
CA MET A 86 -15.51 -10.66 3.55
C MET A 86 -16.57 -10.15 2.56
N GLN A 87 -17.83 -10.01 2.98
CA GLN A 87 -18.90 -9.48 2.13
C GLN A 87 -18.66 -8.01 1.77
N VAL A 88 -18.07 -7.22 2.69
CA VAL A 88 -17.65 -5.84 2.41
C VAL A 88 -16.51 -5.84 1.39
N MET A 89 -15.53 -6.74 1.54
CA MET A 89 -14.43 -6.91 0.59
C MET A 89 -14.94 -7.22 -0.83
N GLU A 90 -15.79 -8.23 -0.97
CA GLU A 90 -16.40 -8.63 -2.24
C GLU A 90 -17.24 -7.51 -2.88
N ALA A 91 -17.92 -6.70 -2.05
CA ALA A 91 -18.66 -5.54 -2.53
C ALA A 91 -17.71 -4.46 -3.09
N LEU A 92 -16.61 -4.18 -2.41
CA LEU A 92 -15.58 -3.23 -2.88
C LEU A 92 -14.91 -3.74 -4.16
N GLU A 93 -14.52 -5.01 -4.23
CA GLU A 93 -13.95 -5.63 -5.44
C GLU A 93 -14.87 -5.47 -6.65
N ARG A 94 -16.16 -5.67 -6.46
CA ARG A 94 -17.20 -5.54 -7.50
C ARG A 94 -17.40 -4.11 -7.95
N GLU A 95 -17.47 -3.15 -7.01
CA GLU A 95 -17.65 -1.73 -7.33
C GLU A 95 -16.41 -1.14 -8.01
N MET A 96 -15.23 -1.59 -7.65
CA MET A 96 -13.97 -1.11 -8.20
C MET A 96 -13.51 -1.86 -9.46
N GLY A 97 -14.04 -3.08 -9.69
CA GLY A 97 -13.65 -3.95 -10.79
C GLY A 97 -12.23 -4.50 -10.69
N ILE A 98 -11.70 -4.61 -9.48
CA ILE A 98 -10.37 -5.14 -9.17
C ILE A 98 -10.44 -6.13 -8.02
N ASN A 99 -9.41 -6.96 -7.86
CA ASN A 99 -9.27 -7.87 -6.73
C ASN A 99 -8.37 -7.27 -5.65
N ALA A 100 -8.38 -7.89 -4.48
CA ALA A 100 -7.45 -7.55 -3.41
C ALA A 100 -5.99 -7.68 -3.89
N GLY A 101 -5.19 -6.65 -3.61
CA GLY A 101 -3.80 -6.54 -4.06
C GLY A 101 -3.62 -5.77 -5.36
N GLU A 102 -4.70 -5.40 -6.03
CA GLU A 102 -4.66 -4.67 -7.31
C GLU A 102 -4.92 -3.17 -7.13
N THR A 103 -4.62 -2.42 -8.18
CA THR A 103 -4.85 -0.98 -8.30
C THR A 103 -5.81 -0.72 -9.47
N THR A 104 -6.72 0.24 -9.32
CA THR A 104 -7.64 0.63 -10.39
C THR A 104 -6.89 1.19 -11.60
N ALA A 105 -7.45 1.01 -12.81
CA ALA A 105 -6.82 1.44 -14.05
C ALA A 105 -6.57 2.96 -14.15
N ASP A 106 -7.36 3.75 -13.41
CA ASP A 106 -7.21 5.19 -13.29
C ASP A 106 -6.23 5.62 -12.20
N PHE A 107 -5.59 4.67 -11.52
CA PHE A 107 -4.66 4.88 -10.39
C PHE A 107 -5.24 5.70 -9.22
N LYS A 108 -6.54 5.72 -9.05
CA LYS A 108 -7.16 6.40 -7.90
C LYS A 108 -7.06 5.57 -6.62
N PHE A 109 -7.34 4.27 -6.72
CA PHE A 109 -7.42 3.39 -5.57
C PHE A 109 -6.58 2.13 -5.71
N SER A 110 -5.96 1.73 -4.62
CA SER A 110 -5.41 0.37 -4.43
C SER A 110 -6.19 -0.35 -3.36
N LEU A 111 -6.53 -1.61 -3.57
CA LEU A 111 -7.31 -2.42 -2.64
C LEU A 111 -6.40 -3.45 -1.95
N GLU A 112 -6.42 -3.47 -0.62
CA GLU A 112 -5.64 -4.40 0.19
C GLU A 112 -6.52 -5.11 1.23
N ARG A 113 -6.16 -6.34 1.53
CA ARG A 113 -6.67 -7.05 2.71
C ARG A 113 -5.64 -6.97 3.83
N VAL A 114 -6.11 -6.71 5.04
CA VAL A 114 -5.28 -6.70 6.24
C VAL A 114 -5.86 -7.61 7.32
N ASN A 115 -5.01 -8.12 8.19
CA ASN A 115 -5.46 -9.07 9.21
C ASN A 115 -6.05 -8.40 10.45
N CYS A 116 -5.60 -7.19 10.79
CA CYS A 116 -6.19 -6.38 11.86
C CYS A 116 -5.68 -4.94 11.79
N VAL A 117 -6.58 -3.97 12.02
CA VAL A 117 -6.25 -2.54 12.13
C VAL A 117 -6.39 -2.01 13.56
N GLY A 118 -6.70 -2.89 14.52
CA GLY A 118 -6.84 -2.51 15.93
C GLY A 118 -8.17 -1.83 16.31
N SER A 119 -9.14 -1.74 15.40
CA SER A 119 -10.46 -1.11 15.61
C SER A 119 -11.60 -2.13 15.72
N CYS A 120 -11.39 -3.26 16.39
CA CYS A 120 -12.31 -4.39 16.45
C CYS A 120 -13.70 -4.05 17.02
N ALA A 121 -13.81 -3.03 17.86
CA ALA A 121 -15.09 -2.53 18.38
C ALA A 121 -15.99 -1.95 17.29
N LEU A 122 -15.41 -1.50 16.17
CA LEU A 122 -16.10 -0.92 15.02
C LEU A 122 -16.27 -1.92 13.86
N ALA A 123 -16.00 -3.20 14.06
CA ALA A 123 -16.07 -4.22 13.02
C ALA A 123 -17.45 -4.29 12.35
N PRO A 124 -17.54 -4.52 11.01
CA PRO A 124 -16.44 -4.60 10.05
C PRO A 124 -15.80 -3.24 9.74
N VAL A 125 -14.47 -3.22 9.61
CA VAL A 125 -13.68 -1.99 9.43
C VAL A 125 -13.02 -1.96 8.05
N VAL A 126 -13.12 -0.82 7.40
CA VAL A 126 -12.34 -0.44 6.21
C VAL A 126 -11.60 0.86 6.53
N MET A 127 -10.33 0.91 6.17
CA MET A 127 -9.55 2.15 6.21
C MET A 127 -9.30 2.63 4.79
N VAL A 128 -9.37 3.94 4.59
CA VAL A 128 -8.90 4.59 3.38
C VAL A 128 -7.81 5.57 3.82
N ASP A 129 -6.57 5.19 3.55
CA ASP A 129 -5.38 5.82 4.14
C ASP A 129 -5.50 5.86 5.68
N ASP A 130 -5.68 7.05 6.28
CA ASP A 130 -5.86 7.24 7.72
C ASP A 130 -7.34 7.33 8.16
N ASP A 131 -8.27 7.41 7.21
CA ASP A 131 -9.71 7.48 7.51
C ASP A 131 -10.28 6.09 7.84
N VAL A 132 -11.01 5.99 8.95
CA VAL A 132 -11.61 4.74 9.44
C VAL A 132 -13.10 4.73 9.22
N PHE A 133 -13.59 3.73 8.49
CA PHE A 133 -15.01 3.45 8.27
C PHE A 133 -15.40 2.17 9.03
N GLY A 134 -16.18 2.32 10.06
CA GLY A 134 -16.62 1.21 10.92
C GLY A 134 -18.07 0.79 10.70
N ARG A 135 -18.41 -0.39 11.19
CA ARG A 135 -19.76 -0.98 11.14
C ARG A 135 -20.36 -1.00 9.75
N LEU A 136 -19.50 -1.24 8.76
CA LEU A 136 -19.88 -1.23 7.37
C LEU A 136 -20.76 -2.43 7.00
N VAL A 137 -21.71 -2.16 6.10
CA VAL A 137 -22.47 -3.20 5.40
C VAL A 137 -22.10 -3.14 3.91
N PRO A 138 -22.24 -4.25 3.15
CA PRO A 138 -21.83 -4.30 1.73
C PRO A 138 -22.44 -3.20 0.86
N LYS A 139 -23.66 -2.77 1.16
CA LYS A 139 -24.36 -1.69 0.44
C LYS A 139 -23.67 -0.32 0.52
N GLN A 140 -22.83 -0.11 1.53
CA GLN A 140 -22.10 1.14 1.76
C GLN A 140 -20.76 1.19 1.03
N ALA A 141 -20.35 0.13 0.33
CA ALA A 141 -19.09 0.11 -0.41
C ALA A 141 -18.97 1.30 -1.38
N LYS A 142 -20.02 1.58 -2.14
CA LYS A 142 -20.06 2.72 -3.06
C LYS A 142 -19.94 4.07 -2.35
N GLU A 143 -20.61 4.23 -1.21
CA GLU A 143 -20.54 5.46 -0.40
C GLU A 143 -19.12 5.71 0.14
N VAL A 144 -18.42 4.67 0.56
CA VAL A 144 -17.01 4.76 0.99
C VAL A 144 -16.12 5.25 -0.15
N LEU A 145 -16.31 4.71 -1.35
CA LEU A 145 -15.54 5.11 -2.53
C LEU A 145 -15.82 6.58 -2.92
N GLU A 146 -17.09 6.99 -2.92
CA GLU A 146 -17.48 8.38 -3.24
C GLU A 146 -16.91 9.38 -2.24
N LYS A 147 -16.96 9.07 -0.94
CA LYS A 147 -16.37 9.92 0.11
C LYS A 147 -14.84 9.99 0.08
N SER A 148 -14.21 9.00 -0.52
CA SER A 148 -12.77 8.85 -0.56
C SER A 148 -12.16 9.21 -1.93
N ASP A 149 -12.97 9.67 -2.88
CA ASP A 149 -12.46 10.06 -4.22
C ASP A 149 -11.53 11.27 -4.10
N PRO A 150 -10.27 11.17 -4.58
CA PRO A 150 -9.28 12.25 -4.48
C PRO A 150 -9.64 13.51 -5.27
N LYS A 151 -10.71 13.47 -6.08
CA LYS A 151 -11.18 14.61 -6.88
C LYS A 151 -12.33 15.40 -6.25
N VAL A 152 -12.74 15.06 -5.04
CA VAL A 152 -13.80 15.78 -4.30
C VAL A 152 -13.20 16.69 -3.25
#